data_bee80919a95eec85cffdd98c31929d93
#
_entry.id   bee80919a95eec85cffdd98c31929d93
#
_cell.length_a   1.000
_cell.length_b   1.000
_cell.length_c   1.000
_cell.angle_alpha   90.00
_cell.angle_beta   90.00
_cell.angle_gamma   90.00
#
_symmetry.space_group_name_H-M   'P 1'
#
loop_
_entity.id
_entity.type
_entity.pdbx_description
1 polymer ?
#
loop_
_entity_poly.entity_id
_entity_poly.type
_entity_poly.pdbx_seq_one_letter_code
_entity_poly.pdbx_strand_id
1 'polypeptide(L)'
;MGGLNNILNDINSVLIEGKTHNDVCKIITEELGINDKVAEVSLDIMKEISKDISMQPKQYFTNIPGASFKDGLITYQAFGKKITVKYRYINYRDKSYFDKYDANIRQMPNDFNYATKTLRLTIKSISGNIDIYTFADTIQHELEHYFQETKINHSLADSNWYKIVLKCKNRPRQSLTYMLGDIMYITTKCEEEAFTNGLYAALVYNYKNDNIPTYEILDNSPVYNALLTLRKEKEIILNNKDDISLNKTLSAIKKATSKNFDYIISKVEKGEKELARRIGRVIVKAQKDCNIPNDMWINNRRNTYTKKTVEELNNA
;
A
#
# COMPACT_ATOMS: atom_id res chain seq x y z
N MET A 1 11.83 -16.62 7.51
CA MET A 1 10.57 -16.95 8.24
C MET A 1 10.35 -16.18 9.55
N GLY A 2 11.38 -15.69 10.26
CA GLY A 2 11.19 -14.90 11.51
C GLY A 2 10.44 -13.57 11.34
N GLY A 3 10.48 -12.93 10.19
CA GLY A 3 9.88 -11.61 9.99
C GLY A 3 8.35 -11.60 10.00
N LEU A 4 7.69 -12.60 9.41
CA LEU A 4 6.25 -12.69 9.32
C LEU A 4 5.61 -12.93 10.70
N ASN A 5 6.20 -13.83 11.50
CA ASN A 5 5.71 -14.12 12.84
C ASN A 5 5.80 -12.89 13.76
N ASN A 6 6.84 -12.05 13.60
CA ASN A 6 6.98 -10.82 14.38
C ASN A 6 5.91 -9.78 13.98
N ILE A 7 5.63 -9.61 12.68
CA ILE A 7 4.55 -8.72 12.20
C ILE A 7 3.20 -9.17 12.75
N LEU A 8 2.94 -10.48 12.69
CA LEU A 8 1.70 -11.04 13.20
C LEU A 8 1.58 -10.94 14.72
N ASN A 9 2.69 -11.08 15.45
CA ASN A 9 2.71 -10.87 16.88
C ASN A 9 2.45 -9.39 17.23
N ASP A 10 3.00 -8.45 16.46
CA ASP A 10 2.73 -7.02 16.64
C ASP A 10 1.26 -6.67 16.35
N ILE A 11 0.68 -7.25 15.29
CA ILE A 11 -0.75 -7.12 14.98
C ILE A 11 -1.61 -7.77 16.05
N ASN A 12 -1.26 -8.98 16.48
CA ASN A 12 -1.98 -9.71 17.52
C ASN A 12 -1.88 -9.02 18.90
N SER A 13 -0.76 -8.38 19.24
CA SER A 13 -0.62 -7.67 20.52
C SER A 13 -1.65 -6.54 20.66
N VAL A 14 -1.97 -5.87 19.55
CA VAL A 14 -3.02 -4.83 19.53
C VAL A 14 -4.42 -5.43 19.72
N LEU A 15 -4.64 -6.63 19.22
CA LEU A 15 -5.94 -7.33 19.34
C LEU A 15 -6.15 -7.94 20.74
N ILE A 16 -5.05 -8.19 21.51
CA ILE A 16 -5.06 -8.89 22.79
C ILE A 16 -4.98 -7.92 23.99
N GLU A 17 -4.72 -6.61 23.80
CA GLU A 17 -4.55 -5.63 24.88
C GLU A 17 -5.79 -5.38 25.77
N GLY A 18 -6.66 -6.36 25.94
CA GLY A 18 -7.73 -6.36 26.97
C GLY A 18 -8.81 -5.28 26.81
N LYS A 19 -8.77 -4.51 25.73
CA LYS A 19 -9.80 -3.54 25.40
C LYS A 19 -11.00 -4.24 24.79
N THR A 20 -12.19 -3.86 25.20
CA THR A 20 -13.39 -4.41 24.55
C THR A 20 -13.39 -4.03 23.06
N HIS A 21 -14.00 -4.87 22.23
CA HIS A 21 -14.16 -4.60 20.79
C HIS A 21 -14.70 -3.19 20.51
N ASN A 22 -15.63 -2.71 21.35
CA ASN A 22 -16.18 -1.37 21.25
C ASN A 22 -15.17 -0.25 21.57
N ASP A 23 -14.29 -0.44 22.57
CA ASP A 23 -13.24 0.54 22.91
C ASP A 23 -12.21 0.64 21.78
N VAL A 24 -11.79 -0.48 21.23
CA VAL A 24 -10.89 -0.52 20.07
C VAL A 24 -11.52 0.19 18.89
N CYS A 25 -12.79 -0.06 18.59
CA CYS A 25 -13.48 0.58 17.48
C CYS A 25 -13.67 2.09 17.65
N LYS A 26 -13.92 2.57 18.87
CA LYS A 26 -14.03 4.00 19.15
C LYS A 26 -12.69 4.72 18.92
N ILE A 27 -11.61 4.16 19.45
CA ILE A 27 -10.24 4.66 19.24
C ILE A 27 -9.89 4.66 17.75
N ILE A 28 -10.23 3.60 17.03
CA ILE A 28 -9.95 3.44 15.59
C ILE A 28 -10.66 4.52 14.78
N THR A 29 -11.94 4.79 15.06
CA THR A 29 -12.71 5.78 14.30
C THR A 29 -12.18 7.21 14.52
N GLU A 30 -11.73 7.51 15.75
CA GLU A 30 -11.21 8.83 16.11
C GLU A 30 -9.74 9.04 15.64
N GLU A 31 -8.88 8.00 15.71
CA GLU A 31 -7.44 8.12 15.43
C GLU A 31 -7.02 7.80 14.00
N LEU A 32 -7.71 6.88 13.32
CA LEU A 32 -7.29 6.45 11.98
C LEU A 32 -7.76 7.36 10.85
N GLY A 33 -8.77 8.20 11.11
CA GLY A 33 -9.32 9.09 10.08
C GLY A 33 -9.88 8.33 8.87
N ILE A 34 -10.22 7.03 9.03
CA ILE A 34 -10.81 6.23 7.94
C ILE A 34 -12.14 6.87 7.55
N ASN A 35 -12.20 7.30 6.31
CA ASN A 35 -13.39 7.89 5.75
C ASN A 35 -14.14 6.83 4.94
N ASP A 36 -15.18 6.25 5.52
CA ASP A 36 -15.99 5.21 4.89
C ASP A 36 -16.54 5.65 3.52
N LYS A 37 -16.85 6.96 3.38
CA LYS A 37 -17.29 7.54 2.11
C LYS A 37 -16.20 7.51 1.03
N VAL A 38 -14.92 7.56 1.41
CA VAL A 38 -13.81 7.44 0.46
C VAL A 38 -13.71 6.02 -0.05
N ALA A 39 -13.88 5.02 0.83
CA ALA A 39 -13.88 3.63 0.42
C ALA A 39 -15.06 3.32 -0.54
N GLU A 40 -16.25 3.84 -0.28
CA GLU A 40 -17.38 3.71 -1.20
C GLU A 40 -17.07 4.34 -2.57
N VAL A 41 -16.53 5.55 -2.59
CA VAL A 41 -16.13 6.23 -3.84
C VAL A 41 -15.05 5.44 -4.57
N SER A 42 -14.08 4.87 -3.86
CA SER A 42 -13.02 4.06 -4.47
C SER A 42 -13.58 2.82 -5.16
N LEU A 43 -14.51 2.12 -4.49
CA LEU A 43 -15.17 0.94 -5.05
C LEU A 43 -16.07 1.28 -6.23
N ASP A 44 -16.73 2.43 -6.22
CA ASP A 44 -17.54 2.88 -7.36
C ASP A 44 -16.67 3.27 -8.55
N ILE A 45 -15.56 3.99 -8.35
CA ILE A 45 -14.58 4.27 -9.41
C ILE A 45 -14.05 2.96 -10.00
N MET A 46 -13.73 1.98 -9.16
CA MET A 46 -13.28 0.67 -9.60
C MET A 46 -14.31 -0.02 -10.50
N LYS A 47 -15.59 0.01 -10.13
CA LYS A 47 -16.69 -0.54 -10.93
C LYS A 47 -16.82 0.16 -12.29
N GLU A 48 -16.78 1.50 -12.32
CA GLU A 48 -16.88 2.26 -13.56
C GLU A 48 -15.69 2.00 -14.49
N ILE A 49 -14.46 1.89 -13.97
CA ILE A 49 -13.28 1.52 -14.78
C ILE A 49 -13.45 0.08 -15.32
N SER A 50 -13.85 -0.87 -14.49
CA SER A 50 -14.05 -2.27 -14.89
C SER A 50 -15.10 -2.38 -16.00
N LYS A 51 -16.18 -1.59 -15.90
CA LYS A 51 -17.21 -1.49 -16.92
C LYS A 51 -16.64 -0.89 -18.22
N ASP A 52 -15.89 0.20 -18.17
CA ASP A 52 -15.25 0.80 -19.34
C ASP A 52 -14.25 -0.15 -20.01
N ILE A 53 -13.47 -0.90 -19.24
CA ILE A 53 -12.55 -1.94 -19.77
C ILE A 53 -13.34 -3.03 -20.50
N SER A 54 -14.48 -3.46 -19.96
CA SER A 54 -15.30 -4.56 -20.54
C SER A 54 -16.08 -4.14 -21.79
N MET A 55 -16.51 -2.89 -21.89
CA MET A 55 -17.35 -2.39 -22.98
C MET A 55 -16.59 -2.09 -24.28
N GLN A 56 -15.26 -1.96 -24.24
CA GLN A 56 -14.51 -1.56 -25.43
C GLN A 56 -13.80 -2.75 -26.08
N PRO A 57 -13.84 -2.86 -27.41
CA PRO A 57 -13.18 -3.94 -28.11
C PRO A 57 -11.69 -3.96 -27.84
N LYS A 58 -11.19 -5.18 -27.70
CA LYS A 58 -9.76 -5.51 -27.49
C LYS A 58 -8.92 -4.85 -28.58
N GLN A 59 -8.28 -3.73 -28.30
CA GLN A 59 -7.24 -3.23 -29.17
C GLN A 59 -6.30 -2.30 -28.43
N TYR A 60 -5.09 -2.79 -28.26
CA TYR A 60 -3.87 -2.02 -28.58
C TYR A 60 -2.71 -2.97 -28.42
N PHE A 61 -2.03 -3.22 -29.53
CA PHE A 61 -0.82 -4.04 -29.51
C PHE A 61 0.32 -3.21 -28.95
N THR A 62 1.02 -3.77 -27.99
CA THR A 62 2.33 -3.27 -27.62
C THR A 62 3.35 -3.82 -28.61
N ASN A 63 4.47 -3.14 -28.80
CA ASN A 63 5.64 -3.75 -29.48
C ASN A 63 6.22 -4.91 -28.67
N ILE A 64 5.61 -5.27 -27.55
CA ILE A 64 6.02 -6.35 -26.65
C ILE A 64 5.11 -7.52 -26.90
N PRO A 65 5.62 -8.64 -27.41
CA PRO A 65 4.82 -9.85 -27.63
C PRO A 65 4.14 -10.28 -26.31
N GLY A 66 2.86 -10.66 -26.40
CA GLY A 66 2.11 -11.20 -25.28
C GLY A 66 1.62 -10.19 -24.24
N ALA A 67 1.69 -8.88 -24.53
CA ALA A 67 1.04 -7.85 -23.74
C ALA A 67 0.21 -6.92 -24.63
N SER A 68 -0.93 -6.47 -24.13
CA SER A 68 -1.75 -5.43 -24.75
C SER A 68 -2.08 -4.34 -23.73
N PHE A 69 -2.26 -3.10 -24.16
CA PHE A 69 -2.69 -2.05 -23.27
C PHE A 69 -3.81 -1.19 -23.86
N LYS A 70 -4.53 -0.52 -22.99
CA LYS A 70 -5.56 0.43 -23.30
C LYS A 70 -5.48 1.60 -22.33
N ASP A 71 -5.50 2.80 -22.86
CA ASP A 71 -5.65 4.02 -22.06
C ASP A 71 -7.13 4.41 -22.03
N GLY A 72 -7.64 4.72 -20.85
CA GLY A 72 -9.00 5.18 -20.64
C GLY A 72 -9.07 6.47 -19.85
N LEU A 73 -10.23 7.12 -19.97
CA LEU A 73 -10.54 8.36 -19.26
C LEU A 73 -12.00 8.35 -18.85
N ILE A 74 -12.24 8.37 -17.56
CA ILE A 74 -13.59 8.52 -17.00
C ILE A 74 -13.68 9.79 -16.17
N THR A 75 -14.89 10.27 -15.98
CA THR A 75 -15.18 11.37 -15.08
C THR A 75 -16.13 10.90 -14.00
N TYR A 76 -15.76 11.12 -12.75
CA TYR A 76 -16.54 10.72 -11.59
C TYR A 76 -16.90 11.94 -10.73
N GLN A 77 -18.12 11.97 -10.19
CA GLN A 77 -18.56 13.00 -9.25
C GLN A 77 -18.42 12.48 -7.83
N ALA A 78 -17.49 13.04 -7.07
CA ALA A 78 -17.26 12.67 -5.68
C ALA A 78 -17.15 13.93 -4.80
N PHE A 79 -17.75 13.88 -3.62
CA PHE A 79 -17.65 14.96 -2.61
C PHE A 79 -18.02 16.34 -3.15
N GLY A 80 -19.01 16.41 -4.02
CA GLY A 80 -19.44 17.65 -4.69
C GLY A 80 -18.43 18.21 -5.72
N LYS A 81 -17.42 17.42 -6.10
CA LYS A 81 -16.38 17.82 -7.06
C LYS A 81 -16.25 16.80 -8.19
N LYS A 82 -15.84 17.29 -9.34
CA LYS A 82 -15.50 16.45 -10.50
C LYS A 82 -14.07 15.96 -10.37
N ILE A 83 -13.89 14.64 -10.39
CA ILE A 83 -12.59 13.96 -10.44
C ILE A 83 -12.44 13.34 -11.82
N THR A 84 -11.33 13.61 -12.49
CA THR A 84 -10.96 12.94 -13.73
C THR A 84 -10.11 11.73 -13.38
N VAL A 85 -10.45 10.56 -13.90
CA VAL A 85 -9.66 9.35 -13.73
C VAL A 85 -9.06 8.97 -15.07
N LYS A 86 -7.74 9.02 -15.17
CA LYS A 86 -6.97 8.51 -16.31
C LYS A 86 -6.38 7.17 -15.93
N TYR A 87 -6.58 6.16 -16.73
CA TYR A 87 -5.99 4.87 -16.42
C TYR A 87 -5.33 4.25 -17.64
N ARG A 88 -4.32 3.41 -17.38
CA ARG A 88 -3.71 2.50 -18.36
C ARG A 88 -3.97 1.08 -17.92
N TYR A 89 -4.77 0.36 -18.66
CA TYR A 89 -5.01 -1.07 -18.48
C TYR A 89 -3.98 -1.85 -19.30
N ILE A 90 -3.23 -2.72 -18.66
CA ILE A 90 -2.20 -3.59 -19.27
C ILE A 90 -2.63 -5.03 -19.04
N ASN A 91 -2.88 -5.77 -20.12
CA ASN A 91 -3.20 -7.19 -20.05
C ASN A 91 -2.04 -8.03 -20.57
N TYR A 92 -1.51 -8.88 -19.72
CA TYR A 92 -0.48 -9.87 -20.04
C TYR A 92 -1.14 -11.19 -20.43
N ARG A 93 -0.60 -11.85 -21.44
CA ARG A 93 -1.11 -13.13 -21.89
C ARG A 93 -1.09 -14.20 -20.77
N ASP A 94 -0.01 -14.23 -19.98
CA ASP A 94 0.15 -15.12 -18.83
C ASP A 94 1.18 -14.59 -17.86
N LYS A 95 1.37 -15.28 -16.73
CA LYS A 95 2.29 -14.89 -15.66
C LYS A 95 3.73 -14.80 -16.11
N SER A 96 4.17 -15.65 -17.02
CA SER A 96 5.56 -15.65 -17.50
C SER A 96 5.88 -14.41 -18.31
N TYR A 97 4.92 -13.89 -19.07
CA TYR A 97 5.02 -12.60 -19.76
C TYR A 97 5.02 -11.41 -18.81
N PHE A 98 4.20 -11.46 -17.79
CA PHE A 98 4.23 -10.46 -16.72
C PHE A 98 5.61 -10.38 -16.08
N ASP A 99 6.14 -11.52 -15.59
CA ASP A 99 7.43 -11.58 -14.88
C ASP A 99 8.59 -11.11 -15.76
N LYS A 100 8.52 -11.39 -17.07
CA LYS A 100 9.59 -11.05 -18.01
C LYS A 100 9.57 -9.60 -18.48
N TYR A 101 8.39 -9.01 -18.67
CA TYR A 101 8.24 -7.75 -19.40
C TYR A 101 7.66 -6.60 -18.62
N ASP A 102 7.04 -6.80 -17.44
CA ASP A 102 6.37 -5.73 -16.70
C ASP A 102 7.29 -4.54 -16.39
N ALA A 103 8.54 -4.80 -16.03
CA ALA A 103 9.52 -3.75 -15.75
C ALA A 103 9.88 -2.91 -17.00
N ASN A 104 9.67 -3.43 -18.21
CA ASN A 104 10.01 -2.77 -19.48
C ASN A 104 8.81 -2.05 -20.12
N ILE A 105 7.60 -2.27 -19.61
CA ILE A 105 6.42 -1.58 -20.12
C ILE A 105 6.30 -0.22 -19.47
N ARG A 106 6.13 0.82 -20.30
CA ARG A 106 5.88 2.17 -19.81
C ARG A 106 4.56 2.22 -19.06
N GLN A 107 4.64 2.29 -17.75
CA GLN A 107 3.49 2.43 -16.88
C GLN A 107 3.09 3.90 -16.71
N MET A 108 1.82 4.14 -16.45
CA MET A 108 1.35 5.42 -15.92
C MET A 108 1.64 5.42 -14.42
N PRO A 109 2.09 6.50 -13.79
CA PRO A 109 2.22 6.54 -12.34
C PRO A 109 0.85 6.33 -11.68
N ASN A 110 0.82 5.61 -10.55
CA ASN A 110 -0.32 5.68 -9.66
C ASN A 110 -0.12 6.92 -8.82
N ASP A 111 -0.95 7.92 -8.98
CA ASP A 111 -0.90 9.15 -8.21
C ASP A 111 -2.17 9.98 -8.38
N PHE A 112 -2.35 10.94 -7.48
CA PHE A 112 -3.35 11.99 -7.63
C PHE A 112 -2.69 13.33 -7.97
N ASN A 113 -3.01 13.86 -9.15
CA ASN A 113 -2.55 15.19 -9.55
C ASN A 113 -3.52 16.27 -9.05
N TYR A 114 -3.11 17.02 -8.05
CA TYR A 114 -3.92 18.03 -7.37
C TYR A 114 -4.28 19.22 -8.25
N ALA A 115 -3.36 19.67 -9.06
CA ALA A 115 -3.57 20.84 -9.92
C ALA A 115 -4.67 20.59 -10.95
N THR A 116 -4.73 19.38 -11.50
CA THR A 116 -5.71 18.99 -12.52
C THR A 116 -6.86 18.14 -11.95
N LYS A 117 -6.85 17.82 -10.66
CA LYS A 117 -7.78 16.90 -9.99
C LYS A 117 -7.94 15.60 -10.75
N THR A 118 -6.81 15.03 -11.14
CA THR A 118 -6.75 13.83 -11.96
C THR A 118 -6.11 12.70 -11.15
N LEU A 119 -6.88 11.63 -10.94
CA LEU A 119 -6.40 10.33 -10.48
C LEU A 119 -5.77 9.61 -11.69
N ARG A 120 -4.51 9.17 -11.57
CA ARG A 120 -3.82 8.39 -12.60
C ARG A 120 -3.55 6.99 -12.08
N LEU A 121 -3.84 5.97 -12.88
CA LEU A 121 -3.75 4.57 -12.46
C LEU A 121 -3.14 3.69 -13.56
N THR A 122 -2.28 2.76 -13.17
CA THR A 122 -1.92 1.61 -13.99
C THR A 122 -2.61 0.37 -13.43
N ILE A 123 -3.43 -0.28 -14.24
CA ILE A 123 -4.18 -1.48 -13.91
C ILE A 123 -3.60 -2.64 -14.67
N LYS A 124 -3.19 -3.69 -13.97
CA LYS A 124 -2.55 -4.86 -14.57
C LYS A 124 -3.48 -6.06 -14.47
N SER A 125 -3.49 -6.85 -15.53
CA SER A 125 -4.20 -8.14 -15.54
C SER A 125 -3.34 -9.22 -16.16
N ILE A 126 -3.60 -10.46 -15.76
CA ILE A 126 -2.98 -11.66 -16.33
C ILE A 126 -4.10 -12.51 -16.90
N SER A 127 -4.03 -12.81 -18.20
CA SER A 127 -5.10 -13.54 -18.90
C SER A 127 -6.49 -12.87 -18.78
N GLY A 128 -6.52 -11.54 -18.64
CA GLY A 128 -7.75 -10.76 -18.43
C GLY A 128 -8.23 -10.68 -16.98
N ASN A 129 -7.58 -11.38 -16.04
CA ASN A 129 -7.92 -11.34 -14.62
C ASN A 129 -7.20 -10.17 -13.94
N ILE A 130 -7.96 -9.22 -13.41
CA ILE A 130 -7.45 -8.11 -12.59
C ILE A 130 -7.39 -8.60 -11.14
N ASP A 131 -6.28 -8.30 -10.45
CA ASP A 131 -6.27 -8.40 -9.00
C ASP A 131 -7.12 -7.26 -8.43
N ILE A 132 -8.37 -7.58 -8.14
CA ILE A 132 -9.41 -6.64 -7.74
C ILE A 132 -9.09 -6.01 -6.39
N TYR A 133 -8.39 -6.72 -5.49
CA TYR A 133 -8.04 -6.25 -4.16
C TYR A 133 -6.93 -5.21 -4.21
N THR A 134 -5.84 -5.51 -4.93
CA THR A 134 -4.78 -4.53 -5.20
C THR A 134 -5.33 -3.32 -5.95
N PHE A 135 -6.30 -3.51 -6.84
CA PHE A 135 -6.92 -2.42 -7.56
C PHE A 135 -7.75 -1.50 -6.64
N ALA A 136 -8.60 -2.07 -5.78
CA ALA A 136 -9.36 -1.31 -4.77
C ALA A 136 -8.44 -0.56 -3.80
N ASP A 137 -7.38 -1.24 -3.30
CA ASP A 137 -6.34 -0.68 -2.44
C ASP A 137 -5.67 0.53 -3.11
N THR A 138 -5.22 0.39 -4.36
CA THR A 138 -4.52 1.46 -5.08
C THR A 138 -5.40 2.70 -5.27
N ILE A 139 -6.67 2.53 -5.66
CA ILE A 139 -7.59 3.67 -5.85
C ILE A 139 -7.78 4.40 -4.52
N GLN A 140 -8.02 3.67 -3.44
CA GLN A 140 -8.23 4.25 -2.12
C GLN A 140 -6.97 4.97 -1.63
N HIS A 141 -5.79 4.38 -1.79
CA HIS A 141 -4.51 4.97 -1.43
C HIS A 141 -4.34 6.35 -2.08
N GLU A 142 -4.53 6.45 -3.39
CA GLU A 142 -4.36 7.70 -4.12
C GLU A 142 -5.45 8.74 -3.82
N LEU A 143 -6.68 8.29 -3.57
CA LEU A 143 -7.74 9.20 -3.13
C LEU A 143 -7.49 9.72 -1.70
N GLU A 144 -6.86 8.93 -0.83
CA GLU A 144 -6.50 9.40 0.50
C GLU A 144 -5.54 10.59 0.44
N HIS A 145 -4.56 10.56 -0.46
CA HIS A 145 -3.70 11.72 -0.68
C HIS A 145 -4.49 12.97 -1.06
N TYR A 146 -5.50 12.84 -1.92
CA TYR A 146 -6.39 13.96 -2.25
C TYR A 146 -7.06 14.55 -1.01
N PHE A 147 -7.52 13.72 -0.06
CA PHE A 147 -8.16 14.19 1.16
C PHE A 147 -7.17 14.79 2.15
N GLN A 148 -6.00 14.22 2.26
CA GLN A 148 -4.94 14.74 3.12
C GLN A 148 -4.57 16.16 2.74
N GLU A 149 -4.43 16.47 1.46
CA GLU A 149 -4.11 17.82 1.00
C GLU A 149 -5.27 18.80 1.21
N THR A 150 -6.52 18.36 1.05
CA THR A 150 -7.68 19.23 1.27
C THR A 150 -7.93 19.58 2.74
N LYS A 151 -7.50 18.70 3.66
CA LYS A 151 -7.62 18.90 5.12
C LYS A 151 -6.46 19.68 5.71
N ILE A 152 -5.27 19.51 5.15
CA ILE A 152 -4.05 20.16 5.63
C ILE A 152 -3.77 21.31 4.69
N ASN A 153 -4.01 22.55 5.11
CA ASN A 153 -3.73 23.79 4.34
C ASN A 153 -2.24 23.99 3.99
N HIS A 154 -1.39 22.99 4.23
CA HIS A 154 0.02 22.95 3.87
C HIS A 154 0.29 21.67 3.10
N SER A 155 0.69 21.79 1.84
CA SER A 155 1.09 20.66 1.04
C SER A 155 2.23 19.92 1.76
N LEU A 156 2.12 18.60 1.89
CA LEU A 156 3.18 17.74 2.42
C LEU A 156 4.52 17.96 1.68
N ALA A 157 4.43 18.38 0.41
CA ALA A 157 5.57 18.77 -0.42
C ALA A 157 6.39 19.93 0.17
N ASP A 158 5.83 20.72 1.08
CA ASP A 158 6.54 21.86 1.69
C ASP A 158 7.36 21.49 2.93
N SER A 159 7.15 20.30 3.50
CA SER A 159 8.00 19.87 4.60
C SER A 159 9.43 19.60 4.13
N ASN A 160 10.43 20.10 4.87
CA ASN A 160 11.84 19.82 4.58
C ASN A 160 12.14 18.31 4.57
N TRP A 161 11.42 17.54 5.38
CA TRP A 161 11.54 16.09 5.43
C TRP A 161 11.12 15.45 4.11
N TYR A 162 9.96 15.82 3.58
CA TYR A 162 9.46 15.26 2.32
C TYR A 162 10.33 15.64 1.12
N LYS A 163 10.85 16.89 1.08
CA LYS A 163 11.82 17.32 0.06
C LYS A 163 13.10 16.47 0.05
N ILE A 164 13.57 16.07 1.25
CA ILE A 164 14.73 15.19 1.39
C ILE A 164 14.41 13.79 0.89
N VAL A 165 13.26 13.23 1.30
CA VAL A 165 12.78 11.93 0.84
C VAL A 165 12.77 11.87 -0.70
N LEU A 166 12.15 12.86 -1.35
CA LEU A 166 12.10 12.91 -2.81
C LEU A 166 13.48 12.99 -3.46
N LYS A 167 14.42 13.77 -2.88
CA LYS A 167 15.80 13.82 -3.36
C LYS A 167 16.52 12.47 -3.27
N CYS A 168 16.27 11.72 -2.21
CA CYS A 168 16.82 10.37 -2.06
C CYS A 168 16.18 9.39 -3.06
N LYS A 169 14.87 9.43 -3.24
CA LYS A 169 14.12 8.58 -4.20
C LYS A 169 14.43 8.90 -5.67
N ASN A 170 15.00 10.04 -5.99
CA ASN A 170 15.48 10.37 -7.33
C ASN A 170 16.83 9.71 -7.68
N ARG A 171 17.36 8.83 -6.85
CA ARG A 171 18.57 8.04 -7.11
C ARG A 171 18.23 6.67 -7.70
N PRO A 172 19.21 5.94 -8.27
CA PRO A 172 18.95 4.58 -8.75
C PRO A 172 18.36 3.69 -7.66
N ARG A 173 17.34 2.91 -7.97
CA ARG A 173 16.56 2.08 -7.01
C ARG A 173 17.43 1.13 -6.19
N GLN A 174 18.58 0.69 -6.73
CA GLN A 174 19.52 -0.22 -6.03
C GLN A 174 20.50 0.50 -5.11
N SER A 175 20.48 1.84 -5.04
CA SER A 175 21.41 2.60 -4.20
C SER A 175 20.94 2.67 -2.75
N LEU A 176 21.87 2.66 -1.80
CA LEU A 176 21.57 2.85 -0.37
C LEU A 176 20.86 4.19 -0.11
N THR A 177 21.17 5.21 -0.89
CA THR A 177 20.48 6.52 -0.82
C THR A 177 19.01 6.41 -1.21
N TYR A 178 18.68 5.63 -2.26
CA TYR A 178 17.28 5.38 -2.62
C TYR A 178 16.55 4.61 -1.53
N MET A 179 17.15 3.51 -1.04
CA MET A 179 16.59 2.70 0.04
C MET A 179 16.34 3.55 1.31
N LEU A 180 17.30 4.44 1.67
CA LEU A 180 17.08 5.38 2.76
C LEU A 180 15.86 6.29 2.52
N GLY A 181 15.72 6.81 1.32
CA GLY A 181 14.56 7.60 0.91
C GLY A 181 13.26 6.81 0.96
N ASP A 182 13.29 5.54 0.58
CA ASP A 182 12.12 4.66 0.54
C ASP A 182 11.61 4.33 1.95
N ILE A 183 12.49 3.92 2.86
CA ILE A 183 12.09 3.67 4.27
C ILE A 183 11.61 4.95 4.98
N MET A 184 12.20 6.11 4.67
CA MET A 184 11.73 7.39 5.17
C MET A 184 10.35 7.77 4.60
N TYR A 185 10.08 7.43 3.33
CA TYR A 185 8.82 7.68 2.65
C TYR A 185 7.69 6.84 3.24
N ILE A 186 7.87 5.52 3.29
CA ILE A 186 6.88 4.57 3.82
C ILE A 186 6.46 4.93 5.26
N THR A 187 7.37 5.48 6.06
CA THR A 187 7.13 5.88 7.46
C THR A 187 6.69 7.34 7.63
N THR A 188 6.28 8.01 6.57
CA THR A 188 5.58 9.29 6.70
C THR A 188 4.12 9.05 7.08
N LYS A 189 3.57 9.90 7.95
CA LYS A 189 2.19 9.73 8.43
C LYS A 189 1.17 9.66 7.29
N CYS A 190 1.38 10.44 6.22
CA CYS A 190 0.49 10.44 5.06
C CYS A 190 0.50 9.10 4.32
N GLU A 191 1.68 8.50 4.13
CA GLU A 191 1.78 7.20 3.46
C GLU A 191 1.27 6.07 4.35
N GLU A 192 1.56 6.11 5.66
CA GLU A 192 1.00 5.15 6.62
C GLU A 192 -0.54 5.15 6.57
N GLU A 193 -1.15 6.33 6.51
CA GLU A 193 -2.61 6.49 6.39
C GLU A 193 -3.11 6.00 5.03
N ALA A 194 -2.47 6.40 3.93
CA ALA A 194 -2.88 6.01 2.59
C ALA A 194 -2.79 4.49 2.38
N PHE A 195 -1.69 3.85 2.76
CA PHE A 195 -1.52 2.39 2.71
C PHE A 195 -2.57 1.65 3.54
N THR A 196 -2.84 2.09 4.76
CA THR A 196 -3.80 1.40 5.62
C THR A 196 -5.24 1.60 5.19
N ASN A 197 -5.57 2.77 4.63
CA ASN A 197 -6.90 3.02 4.08
C ASN A 197 -7.11 2.24 2.77
N GLY A 198 -6.06 2.05 1.96
CA GLY A 198 -6.08 1.16 0.81
C GLY A 198 -6.45 -0.28 1.21
N LEU A 199 -5.77 -0.84 2.20
CA LEU A 199 -6.11 -2.16 2.74
C LEU A 199 -7.56 -2.23 3.23
N TYR A 200 -8.07 -1.18 3.87
CA TYR A 200 -9.46 -1.14 4.32
C TYR A 200 -10.44 -1.32 3.17
N ALA A 201 -10.24 -0.62 2.04
CA ALA A 201 -11.09 -0.76 0.87
C ALA A 201 -11.05 -2.18 0.28
N ALA A 202 -9.86 -2.78 0.19
CA ALA A 202 -9.69 -4.16 -0.28
C ALA A 202 -10.43 -5.18 0.61
N LEU A 203 -10.32 -5.02 1.93
CA LEU A 203 -11.00 -5.88 2.90
C LEU A 203 -12.52 -5.72 2.85
N VAL A 204 -13.02 -4.47 2.79
CA VAL A 204 -14.46 -4.23 2.67
C VAL A 204 -15.03 -4.83 1.37
N TYR A 205 -14.29 -4.70 0.27
CA TYR A 205 -14.69 -5.36 -0.97
C TYR A 205 -14.78 -6.88 -0.80
N ASN A 206 -13.73 -7.49 -0.25
CA ASN A 206 -13.66 -8.93 -0.01
C ASN A 206 -14.83 -9.42 0.84
N TYR A 207 -15.07 -8.79 1.98
CA TYR A 207 -16.10 -9.23 2.91
C TYR A 207 -17.53 -9.06 2.38
N LYS A 208 -17.73 -8.14 1.42
CA LYS A 208 -19.03 -7.94 0.78
C LYS A 208 -19.28 -8.84 -0.43
N ASN A 209 -18.23 -9.38 -1.06
CA ASN A 209 -18.37 -10.05 -2.36
C ASN A 209 -17.83 -11.48 -2.37
N ASP A 210 -16.63 -11.73 -1.84
CA ASP A 210 -15.89 -12.96 -2.15
C ASP A 210 -15.59 -13.82 -0.92
N ASN A 211 -15.48 -13.22 0.25
CA ASN A 211 -15.22 -13.91 1.54
C ASN A 211 -13.91 -14.72 1.56
N ILE A 212 -12.89 -14.28 0.85
CA ILE A 212 -11.54 -14.88 0.89
C ILE A 212 -10.93 -14.65 2.27
N PRO A 213 -10.13 -15.58 2.81
CA PRO A 213 -9.47 -15.41 4.10
C PRO A 213 -8.67 -14.11 4.18
N THR A 214 -8.83 -13.35 5.24
CA THR A 214 -8.20 -12.03 5.46
C THR A 214 -6.69 -12.05 5.23
N TYR A 215 -6.02 -13.14 5.62
CA TYR A 215 -4.56 -13.25 5.46
C TYR A 215 -4.14 -13.31 3.98
N GLU A 216 -4.96 -13.87 3.09
CA GLU A 216 -4.64 -13.91 1.66
C GLU A 216 -4.71 -12.51 1.04
N ILE A 217 -5.68 -11.71 1.47
CA ILE A 217 -5.78 -10.31 1.07
C ILE A 217 -4.58 -9.53 1.62
N LEU A 218 -4.24 -9.72 2.88
CA LEU A 218 -3.13 -9.03 3.54
C LEU A 218 -1.79 -9.38 2.89
N ASP A 219 -1.50 -10.65 2.64
CA ASP A 219 -0.22 -11.13 2.09
C ASP A 219 0.07 -10.55 0.69
N ASN A 220 -0.98 -10.21 -0.07
CA ASN A 220 -0.87 -9.61 -1.39
C ASN A 220 -1.02 -8.08 -1.36
N SER A 221 -1.33 -7.49 -0.21
CA SER A 221 -1.62 -6.05 -0.12
C SER A 221 -0.37 -5.17 -0.30
N PRO A 222 -0.51 -3.97 -0.90
CA PRO A 222 0.55 -2.98 -0.98
C PRO A 222 1.15 -2.61 0.39
N VAL A 223 0.34 -2.46 1.42
CA VAL A 223 0.80 -2.11 2.78
C VAL A 223 1.69 -3.18 3.38
N TYR A 224 1.37 -4.46 3.18
CA TYR A 224 2.21 -5.56 3.68
C TYR A 224 3.53 -5.63 2.93
N ASN A 225 3.50 -5.47 1.61
CA ASN A 225 4.70 -5.39 0.79
C ASN A 225 5.58 -4.18 1.16
N ALA A 226 4.98 -3.02 1.47
CA ALA A 226 5.68 -1.85 1.98
C ALA A 226 6.38 -2.15 3.31
N LEU A 227 5.71 -2.83 4.24
CA LEU A 227 6.28 -3.22 5.53
C LEU A 227 7.45 -4.22 5.39
N LEU A 228 7.34 -5.19 4.47
CA LEU A 228 8.44 -6.12 4.16
C LEU A 228 9.63 -5.39 3.53
N THR A 229 9.37 -4.50 2.59
CA THR A 229 10.40 -3.66 1.94
C THR A 229 11.12 -2.81 2.97
N LEU A 230 10.38 -2.12 3.83
CA LEU A 230 10.92 -1.29 4.90
C LEU A 230 11.87 -2.09 5.81
N ARG A 231 11.50 -3.28 6.23
CA ARG A 231 12.33 -4.14 7.08
C ARG A 231 13.61 -4.57 6.37
N LYS A 232 13.48 -5.05 5.14
CA LYS A 232 14.61 -5.49 4.32
C LYS A 232 15.59 -4.35 4.04
N GLU A 233 15.10 -3.22 3.59
CA GLU A 233 15.95 -2.07 3.24
C GLU A 233 16.60 -1.45 4.49
N LYS A 234 15.88 -1.36 5.61
CA LYS A 234 16.45 -0.95 6.90
C LYS A 234 17.62 -1.84 7.31
N GLU A 235 17.49 -3.15 7.21
CA GLU A 235 18.57 -4.10 7.50
C GLU A 235 19.77 -3.89 6.57
N ILE A 236 19.54 -3.73 5.27
CA ILE A 236 20.62 -3.44 4.31
C ILE A 236 21.34 -2.14 4.66
N ILE A 237 20.61 -1.08 4.99
CA ILE A 237 21.19 0.22 5.38
C ILE A 237 22.02 0.09 6.65
N LEU A 238 21.52 -0.60 7.67
CA LEU A 238 22.24 -0.80 8.94
C LEU A 238 23.52 -1.59 8.75
N ASN A 239 23.53 -2.60 7.89
CA ASN A 239 24.71 -3.42 7.58
C ASN A 239 25.74 -2.67 6.71
N ASN A 240 25.36 -1.58 6.05
CA ASN A 240 26.21 -0.76 5.19
C ASN A 240 26.36 0.68 5.67
N LYS A 241 26.25 0.92 6.97
CA LYS A 241 26.31 2.28 7.57
C LYS A 241 27.60 3.05 7.27
N ASP A 242 28.69 2.34 6.96
CA ASP A 242 30.01 2.93 6.67
C ASP A 242 30.21 3.21 5.17
N ASP A 243 29.20 2.97 4.31
CA ASP A 243 29.28 3.26 2.88
C ASP A 243 29.48 4.77 2.62
N ILE A 244 30.41 5.09 1.74
CA ILE A 244 30.83 6.47 1.42
C ILE A 244 29.67 7.28 0.81
N SER A 245 28.87 6.71 -0.06
CA SER A 245 27.74 7.39 -0.73
C SER A 245 26.62 7.66 0.26
N LEU A 246 26.31 6.67 1.11
CA LEU A 246 25.34 6.81 2.18
C LEU A 246 25.77 7.90 3.17
N ASN A 247 27.03 7.90 3.59
CA ASN A 247 27.58 8.89 4.52
C ASN A 247 27.56 10.32 3.96
N LYS A 248 27.82 10.51 2.64
CA LYS A 248 27.63 11.79 1.98
C LYS A 248 26.18 12.26 2.06
N THR A 249 25.25 11.36 1.81
CA THR A 249 23.81 11.64 1.90
C THR A 249 23.40 12.02 3.32
N LEU A 250 23.81 11.25 4.32
CA LEU A 250 23.52 11.50 5.74
C LEU A 250 24.12 12.83 6.22
N SER A 251 25.32 13.16 5.78
CA SER A 251 25.95 14.47 6.06
C SER A 251 25.14 15.63 5.48
N ALA A 252 24.63 15.49 4.25
CA ALA A 252 23.76 16.48 3.64
C ALA A 252 22.41 16.61 4.37
N ILE A 253 21.81 15.50 4.81
CA ILE A 253 20.59 15.50 5.63
C ILE A 253 20.84 16.19 6.96
N LYS A 254 21.92 15.85 7.65
CA LYS A 254 22.30 16.46 8.93
C LYS A 254 22.47 17.97 8.80
N LYS A 255 23.12 18.44 7.72
CA LYS A 255 23.28 19.88 7.44
C LYS A 255 21.95 20.58 7.20
N ALA A 256 21.00 19.91 6.52
CA ALA A 256 19.70 20.48 6.17
C ALA A 256 18.66 20.45 7.30
N THR A 257 18.76 19.49 8.23
CA THR A 257 17.72 19.23 9.25
C THR A 257 18.22 19.20 10.69
N SER A 258 19.54 19.23 10.90
CA SER A 258 20.19 18.98 12.21
C SER A 258 19.92 17.55 12.77
N LYS A 259 19.41 16.62 11.93
CA LYS A 259 19.11 15.24 12.33
C LYS A 259 20.24 14.31 11.87
N ASN A 260 20.64 13.40 12.75
CA ASN A 260 21.67 12.40 12.48
C ASN A 260 21.04 11.06 12.03
N PHE A 261 21.88 10.09 11.70
CA PHE A 261 21.47 8.75 11.28
C PHE A 261 20.59 8.05 12.32
N ASP A 262 21.01 8.08 13.60
CA ASP A 262 20.28 7.39 14.69
C ASP A 262 18.86 7.96 14.85
N TYR A 263 18.71 9.28 14.71
CA TYR A 263 17.38 9.89 14.71
C TYR A 263 16.52 9.39 13.56
N ILE A 264 17.09 9.26 12.35
CA ILE A 264 16.36 8.78 11.17
C ILE A 264 15.91 7.34 11.42
N ILE A 265 16.81 6.45 11.84
CA ILE A 265 16.50 5.05 12.12
C ILE A 265 15.46 4.92 13.23
N SER A 266 15.60 5.64 14.33
CA SER A 266 14.60 5.63 15.42
C SER A 266 13.21 6.08 14.94
N LYS A 267 13.16 7.08 14.07
CA LYS A 267 11.90 7.52 13.46
C LYS A 267 11.29 6.46 12.55
N VAL A 268 12.12 5.79 11.75
CA VAL A 268 11.69 4.68 10.88
C VAL A 268 11.16 3.51 11.71
N GLU A 269 11.84 3.13 12.80
CA GLU A 269 11.40 2.06 13.70
C GLU A 269 10.05 2.38 14.37
N LYS A 270 9.86 3.64 14.75
CA LYS A 270 8.57 4.10 15.29
C LYS A 270 7.47 4.01 14.25
N GLY A 271 7.74 4.44 13.00
CA GLY A 271 6.79 4.34 11.89
C GLY A 271 6.48 2.89 11.54
N GLU A 272 7.48 2.00 11.52
CA GLU A 272 7.26 0.55 11.31
C GLU A 272 6.28 -0.04 12.32
N LYS A 273 6.48 0.25 13.61
CA LYS A 273 5.57 -0.21 14.68
C LYS A 273 4.16 0.36 14.51
N GLU A 274 4.07 1.64 14.17
CA GLU A 274 2.77 2.29 13.96
C GLU A 274 2.05 1.72 12.75
N LEU A 275 2.76 1.49 11.62
CA LEU A 275 2.17 0.87 10.43
C LEU A 275 1.62 -0.52 10.74
N ALA A 276 2.38 -1.36 11.47
CA ALA A 276 1.90 -2.68 11.89
C ALA A 276 0.65 -2.59 12.78
N ARG A 277 0.62 -1.65 13.73
CA ARG A 277 -0.58 -1.41 14.58
C ARG A 277 -1.78 -0.96 13.75
N ARG A 278 -1.58 -0.05 12.79
CA ARG A 278 -2.65 0.44 11.91
C ARG A 278 -3.24 -0.68 11.06
N ILE A 279 -2.41 -1.58 10.52
CA ILE A 279 -2.88 -2.78 9.80
C ILE A 279 -3.84 -3.59 10.67
N GLY A 280 -3.47 -3.90 11.93
CA GLY A 280 -4.33 -4.63 12.84
C GLY A 280 -5.67 -3.93 13.09
N ARG A 281 -5.63 -2.62 13.34
CA ARG A 281 -6.83 -1.81 13.58
C ARG A 281 -7.76 -1.76 12.36
N VAL A 282 -7.19 -1.64 11.16
CA VAL A 282 -7.96 -1.62 9.90
C VAL A 282 -8.67 -2.95 9.66
N ILE A 283 -8.01 -4.07 9.93
CA ILE A 283 -8.63 -5.41 9.84
C ILE A 283 -9.86 -5.49 10.76
N VAL A 284 -9.69 -5.12 12.03
CA VAL A 284 -10.78 -5.13 13.01
C VAL A 284 -11.94 -4.22 12.58
N LYS A 285 -11.62 -3.01 12.08
CA LYS A 285 -12.66 -2.08 11.60
C LYS A 285 -13.41 -2.65 10.40
N ALA A 286 -12.72 -3.18 9.40
CA ALA A 286 -13.36 -3.74 8.22
C ALA A 286 -14.25 -4.95 8.56
N GLN A 287 -13.79 -5.80 9.47
CA GLN A 287 -14.59 -6.93 9.98
C GLN A 287 -15.86 -6.44 10.67
N LYS A 288 -15.75 -5.44 11.55
CA LYS A 288 -16.92 -4.85 12.23
C LYS A 288 -17.90 -4.24 11.24
N ASP A 289 -17.42 -3.41 10.32
CA ASP A 289 -18.28 -2.71 9.37
C ASP A 289 -19.01 -3.67 8.41
N CYS A 290 -18.43 -4.86 8.19
CA CYS A 290 -19.03 -5.92 7.39
C CYS A 290 -19.69 -7.05 8.21
N ASN A 291 -19.80 -6.90 9.53
CA ASN A 291 -20.35 -7.91 10.45
C ASN A 291 -19.65 -9.28 10.38
N ILE A 292 -18.33 -9.28 10.17
CA ILE A 292 -17.50 -10.49 10.13
C ILE A 292 -17.00 -10.80 11.55
N PRO A 293 -17.13 -12.05 12.05
CA PRO A 293 -16.61 -12.44 13.36
C PRO A 293 -15.09 -12.26 13.48
N ASN A 294 -14.62 -11.68 14.59
CA ASN A 294 -13.20 -11.37 14.82
C ASN A 294 -12.28 -12.60 14.85
N ASP A 295 -12.81 -13.74 15.22
CA ASP A 295 -12.05 -14.98 15.43
C ASP A 295 -11.71 -15.71 14.12
N MET A 296 -12.43 -15.43 13.03
CA MET A 296 -12.15 -16.07 11.72
C MET A 296 -10.72 -15.83 11.22
N TRP A 297 -10.14 -14.66 11.51
CA TRP A 297 -8.79 -14.34 11.06
C TRP A 297 -7.69 -15.06 11.84
N ILE A 298 -7.83 -15.13 13.17
CA ILE A 298 -6.82 -15.70 14.07
C ILE A 298 -6.81 -17.23 13.94
N ASN A 299 -7.99 -17.86 13.86
CA ASN A 299 -8.12 -19.31 13.87
C ASN A 299 -7.67 -19.95 12.54
N ASN A 300 -7.97 -19.35 11.41
CA ASN A 300 -7.57 -19.89 10.12
C ASN A 300 -6.04 -19.88 9.94
N ARG A 301 -5.34 -18.86 10.44
CA ARG A 301 -3.88 -18.79 10.30
C ARG A 301 -3.12 -19.70 11.24
N ARG A 302 -3.56 -19.87 12.47
CA ARG A 302 -2.99 -20.86 13.38
C ARG A 302 -3.02 -22.27 12.79
N ASN A 303 -4.14 -22.64 12.17
CA ASN A 303 -4.28 -23.96 11.54
C ASN A 303 -3.43 -24.15 10.30
N THR A 304 -3.22 -23.11 9.49
CA THR A 304 -2.40 -23.19 8.26
C THR A 304 -0.90 -23.22 8.59
N TYR A 305 -0.43 -22.42 9.54
CA TYR A 305 0.99 -22.41 9.95
C TYR A 305 1.40 -23.66 10.70
N THR A 306 0.54 -24.18 11.58
CA THR A 306 0.82 -25.45 12.31
C THR A 306 0.95 -26.61 11.32
N LYS A 307 0.12 -26.64 10.28
CA LYS A 307 0.18 -27.67 9.24
C LYS A 307 1.44 -27.57 8.38
N LYS A 308 1.78 -26.36 7.88
CA LYS A 308 2.99 -26.16 7.06
C LYS A 308 4.29 -26.38 7.84
N THR A 309 4.37 -25.90 9.07
CA THR A 309 5.57 -26.07 9.91
C THR A 309 5.79 -27.54 10.31
N VAL A 310 4.74 -28.31 10.50
CA VAL A 310 4.81 -29.74 10.79
C VAL A 310 5.21 -30.53 9.52
N GLU A 311 4.67 -30.17 8.36
CA GLU A 311 5.05 -30.80 7.08
C GLU A 311 6.49 -30.47 6.67
N GLU A 312 6.94 -29.22 6.86
CA GLU A 312 8.32 -28.81 6.57
C GLU A 312 9.34 -29.39 7.55
N LEU A 313 8.97 -29.60 8.82
CA LEU A 313 9.81 -30.26 9.83
C LEU A 313 9.88 -31.79 9.64
N ASN A 314 8.87 -32.39 9.03
CA ASN A 314 8.87 -33.82 8.72
C ASN A 314 9.60 -34.18 7.40
N ASN A 315 9.91 -33.18 6.57
CA ASN A 315 10.61 -33.33 5.28
C ASN A 315 12.05 -32.78 5.31
N ALA A 316 12.55 -32.33 6.46
CA ALA A 316 13.93 -31.90 6.69
C ALA A 316 14.69 -32.89 7.57
#